data_46c2fcece810256b00e4e1192c095385
#
_entry.id   46c2fcece810256b00e4e1192c095385
#
_cell.length_a   1.000
_cell.length_b   1.000
_cell.length_c   1.000
_cell.angle_alpha   90.00
_cell.angle_beta   90.00
_cell.angle_gamma   90.00
#
_symmetry.space_group_name_H-M   'P 1'
#
loop_
_entity.id
_entity.type
_entity.pdbx_description
1 polymer ?
#
loop_
_entity_poly.entity_id
_entity_poly.type
_entity_poly.pdbx_seq_one_letter_code
_entity_poly.pdbx_strand_id
1 'polypeptide(L)'
;MHKQKYIFATLLLLGSMAANGQEKEAVDLTPKVHGTIRGKYEYQSEEKKGRFEVRTARISLSGKVASWVNYKAEIDLSDEGKIKMLDAYTQLTPITNLNFTLGQMRVPFTIDAHRSPHQQYFANRSFIAKQVGNVRDVGVTLGYTLNCGFPIRLEAGIFNGSGLTNQKDFWTNNINYSTKAQFFFPRGFNLTLSAQKIKPDQISVMMYDAGVYYHAHGWHAEVEYLYKHYADNAFDGVHALDAFVNYDIPLRNKFFTKVSPLLRYDYMSDHSDGIRYVGNEQNEAGKLKITDYQRSRLTGGVTLSIDKPFVSDIRLNYEKYFYANSGIPKTSEHDKFVIEIMTRF
;
A
#
# COMPACT_ATOMS: atom_id res chain seq x y z
N MET A 1 5.16 -11.81 38.72
CA MET A 1 6.49 -11.33 38.32
C MET A 1 7.46 -12.38 37.74
N HIS A 2 7.05 -13.63 37.50
CA HIS A 2 7.98 -14.67 36.99
C HIS A 2 7.87 -15.02 35.50
N LYS A 3 6.84 -14.57 34.79
CA LYS A 3 6.65 -14.89 33.35
C LYS A 3 7.42 -13.99 32.34
N GLN A 4 7.85 -12.81 32.74
CA GLN A 4 8.61 -11.92 31.87
C GLN A 4 10.09 -12.30 31.68
N LYS A 5 10.68 -13.07 32.59
CA LYS A 5 12.09 -13.46 32.51
C LYS A 5 12.39 -14.50 31.42
N TYR A 6 11.40 -15.27 31.00
CA TYR A 6 11.61 -16.34 30.00
C TYR A 6 11.58 -15.85 28.56
N ILE A 7 10.90 -14.75 28.27
CA ILE A 7 10.85 -14.17 26.92
C ILE A 7 12.19 -13.57 26.52
N PHE A 8 12.88 -12.92 27.47
CA PHE A 8 14.23 -12.37 27.21
C PHE A 8 15.31 -13.46 27.08
N ALA A 9 15.20 -14.57 27.81
CA ALA A 9 16.13 -15.68 27.73
C ALA A 9 16.03 -16.43 26.40
N THR A 10 14.84 -16.55 25.81
CA THR A 10 14.63 -17.23 24.51
C THR A 10 15.17 -16.40 23.33
N LEU A 11 15.12 -15.09 23.40
CA LEU A 11 15.74 -14.19 22.39
C LEU A 11 17.27 -14.22 22.43
N LEU A 12 17.88 -14.42 23.59
CA LEU A 12 19.35 -14.53 23.74
C LEU A 12 19.90 -15.88 23.26
N LEU A 13 19.11 -16.96 23.33
CA LEU A 13 19.52 -18.29 22.85
C LEU A 13 19.51 -18.41 21.31
N LEU A 14 18.76 -17.59 20.61
CA LEU A 14 18.79 -17.52 19.14
C LEU A 14 20.06 -16.82 18.58
N GLY A 15 20.73 -16.04 19.40
CA GLY A 15 21.99 -15.35 19.03
C GLY A 15 23.24 -16.23 19.02
N SER A 16 23.22 -17.42 19.65
CA SER A 16 24.42 -18.25 19.81
C SER A 16 24.59 -19.38 18.79
N MET A 17 23.67 -19.59 17.87
CA MET A 17 23.75 -20.64 16.85
C MET A 17 24.35 -20.22 15.49
N ALA A 18 24.83 -19.00 15.34
CA ALA A 18 25.33 -18.47 14.05
C ALA A 18 26.87 -18.48 13.89
N ALA A 19 27.58 -19.34 14.63
CA ALA A 19 29.04 -19.44 14.53
C ALA A 19 29.51 -20.77 13.91
N ASN A 20 29.09 -21.08 12.67
CA ASN A 20 29.74 -22.07 11.85
C ASN A 20 30.24 -21.41 10.57
N GLY A 21 31.57 -21.47 10.35
CA GLY A 21 32.25 -20.84 9.25
C GLY A 21 31.86 -21.44 7.89
N GLN A 22 31.08 -20.70 7.14
CA GLN A 22 31.05 -20.77 5.68
C GLN A 22 31.95 -19.63 5.15
N GLU A 23 32.73 -19.90 4.10
CA GLU A 23 33.45 -18.87 3.36
C GLU A 23 32.49 -17.70 3.07
N LYS A 24 32.82 -16.53 3.64
CA LYS A 24 32.00 -15.33 3.49
C LYS A 24 32.13 -14.86 2.05
N GLU A 25 31.17 -15.13 1.20
CA GLU A 25 30.97 -14.29 0.02
C GLU A 25 31.02 -12.82 0.47
N ALA A 26 31.84 -12.01 -0.22
CA ALA A 26 31.98 -10.61 0.13
C ALA A 26 30.60 -9.95 0.01
N VAL A 27 30.04 -9.53 1.15
CA VAL A 27 28.73 -8.88 1.19
C VAL A 27 28.87 -7.53 0.50
N ASP A 28 28.06 -7.28 -0.54
CA ASP A 28 27.97 -5.96 -1.16
C ASP A 28 27.28 -5.00 -0.16
N LEU A 29 28.10 -4.13 0.44
CA LEU A 29 27.67 -3.13 1.40
C LEU A 29 27.35 -1.78 0.73
N THR A 30 27.44 -1.69 -0.59
CA THR A 30 27.20 -0.45 -1.33
C THR A 30 25.74 0.00 -1.18
N PRO A 31 25.48 1.20 -0.67
CA PRO A 31 24.13 1.73 -0.59
C PRO A 31 23.53 1.93 -1.98
N LYS A 32 22.29 1.52 -2.16
CA LYS A 32 21.53 1.70 -3.40
C LYS A 32 20.56 2.85 -3.24
N VAL A 33 20.67 3.83 -4.13
CA VAL A 33 19.76 4.98 -4.18
C VAL A 33 18.77 4.78 -5.30
N HIS A 34 17.48 5.01 -5.01
CA HIS A 34 16.41 4.99 -6.00
C HIS A 34 15.55 6.22 -5.85
N GLY A 35 15.09 6.76 -6.95
CA GLY A 35 14.12 7.84 -6.96
C GLY A 35 12.87 7.50 -7.77
N THR A 36 11.75 8.12 -7.41
CA THR A 36 10.50 8.06 -8.20
C THR A 36 9.85 9.43 -8.19
N ILE A 37 9.71 10.02 -9.36
CA ILE A 37 9.04 11.30 -9.55
C ILE A 37 7.77 11.05 -10.37
N ARG A 38 6.64 11.64 -9.94
CA ARG A 38 5.37 11.60 -10.64
C ARG A 38 4.78 13.01 -10.68
N GLY A 39 4.64 13.54 -11.87
CA GLY A 39 3.91 14.77 -12.14
C GLY A 39 2.64 14.45 -12.92
N LYS A 40 1.53 15.08 -12.59
CA LYS A 40 0.28 14.89 -13.32
C LYS A 40 -0.45 16.19 -13.58
N TYR A 41 -1.24 16.16 -14.64
CA TYR A 41 -2.29 17.13 -14.93
C TYR A 41 -3.64 16.43 -14.87
N GLU A 42 -4.61 17.05 -14.19
CA GLU A 42 -6.00 16.59 -14.11
C GLU A 42 -6.91 17.68 -14.65
N TYR A 43 -7.90 17.29 -15.47
CA TYR A 43 -8.92 18.19 -16.01
C TYR A 43 -10.31 17.60 -15.77
N GLN A 44 -11.12 18.28 -14.95
CA GLN A 44 -12.51 17.93 -14.67
C GLN A 44 -13.41 18.51 -15.77
N SER A 45 -14.06 17.62 -16.52
CA SER A 45 -14.84 17.99 -17.71
C SER A 45 -16.12 18.76 -17.37
N GLU A 46 -16.80 18.42 -16.28
CA GLU A 46 -18.04 19.06 -15.85
C GLU A 46 -17.78 20.43 -15.21
N GLU A 47 -16.81 20.50 -14.31
CA GLU A 47 -16.42 21.72 -13.62
C GLU A 47 -15.56 22.68 -14.47
N LYS A 48 -15.06 22.21 -15.63
CA LYS A 48 -14.16 22.93 -16.54
C LYS A 48 -12.93 23.51 -15.81
N LYS A 49 -12.38 22.73 -14.85
CA LYS A 49 -11.22 23.11 -14.04
C LYS A 49 -10.10 22.13 -14.23
N GLY A 50 -8.87 22.61 -14.22
CA GLY A 50 -7.68 21.78 -14.32
C GLY A 50 -6.64 22.17 -13.29
N ARG A 51 -5.75 21.21 -12.97
CA ARG A 51 -4.62 21.44 -12.06
C ARG A 51 -3.41 20.62 -12.43
N PHE A 52 -2.24 21.16 -12.16
CA PHE A 52 -0.99 20.41 -12.11
C PHE A 52 -0.71 19.99 -10.67
N GLU A 53 -0.14 18.79 -10.49
CA GLU A 53 0.22 18.27 -9.18
C GLU A 53 1.54 17.48 -9.27
N VAL A 54 2.47 17.75 -8.35
CA VAL A 54 3.58 16.84 -8.08
C VAL A 54 3.05 15.74 -7.15
N ARG A 55 2.69 14.60 -7.73
CA ARG A 55 2.03 13.51 -7.01
C ARG A 55 2.97 12.70 -6.13
N THR A 56 4.24 12.62 -6.52
CA THR A 56 5.27 11.87 -5.80
C THR A 56 6.64 12.44 -6.14
N ALA A 57 7.46 12.65 -5.13
CA ALA A 57 8.87 12.99 -5.26
C ALA A 57 9.66 12.20 -4.21
N ARG A 58 9.85 10.90 -4.44
CA ARG A 58 10.46 9.97 -3.47
C ARG A 58 11.91 9.71 -3.76
N ILE A 59 12.69 9.66 -2.68
CA ILE A 59 14.07 9.19 -2.68
C ILE A 59 14.18 8.11 -1.62
N SER A 60 14.79 6.99 -1.96
CA SER A 60 15.07 5.89 -1.03
C SER A 60 16.52 5.47 -1.06
N LEU A 61 17.03 5.14 0.12
CA LEU A 61 18.34 4.55 0.36
C LEU A 61 18.11 3.16 0.95
N SER A 62 18.76 2.15 0.40
CA SER A 62 18.69 0.78 0.93
C SER A 62 20.06 0.10 0.80
N GLY A 63 20.31 -0.89 1.65
CA GLY A 63 21.58 -1.63 1.62
C GLY A 63 21.65 -2.68 2.71
N LYS A 64 22.86 -3.21 2.86
CA LYS A 64 23.21 -4.18 3.91
C LYS A 64 24.28 -3.58 4.81
N VAL A 65 24.25 -3.94 6.09
CA VAL A 65 25.37 -3.75 7.04
C VAL A 65 26.05 -5.06 7.39
N ALA A 66 25.37 -6.18 7.13
CA ALA A 66 25.88 -7.54 7.22
C ALA A 66 25.07 -8.46 6.27
N SER A 67 25.49 -9.69 6.05
CA SER A 67 24.80 -10.65 5.20
C SER A 67 23.32 -10.87 5.61
N TRP A 68 23.01 -10.75 6.88
CA TRP A 68 21.71 -10.96 7.50
C TRP A 68 21.03 -9.69 8.02
N VAL A 69 21.64 -8.49 7.82
CA VAL A 69 21.12 -7.20 8.27
C VAL A 69 20.95 -6.26 7.08
N ASN A 70 19.72 -5.90 6.77
CA ASN A 70 19.35 -4.93 5.74
C ASN A 70 18.77 -3.67 6.40
N TYR A 71 18.83 -2.55 5.68
CA TYR A 71 18.20 -1.31 6.08
C TYR A 71 17.51 -0.65 4.89
N LYS A 72 16.52 0.19 5.19
CA LYS A 72 15.88 1.08 4.22
C LYS A 72 15.47 2.39 4.87
N ALA A 73 15.70 3.48 4.15
CA ALA A 73 15.12 4.79 4.42
C ALA A 73 14.46 5.32 3.15
N GLU A 74 13.27 5.89 3.25
CA GLU A 74 12.53 6.48 2.12
C GLU A 74 11.81 7.74 2.58
N ILE A 75 11.98 8.84 1.83
CA ILE A 75 11.28 10.11 2.06
C ILE A 75 10.45 10.49 0.85
N ASP A 76 9.39 11.27 1.06
CA ASP A 76 8.59 11.91 0.02
C ASP A 76 8.61 13.42 0.22
N LEU A 77 8.94 14.15 -0.83
CA LEU A 77 9.08 15.60 -0.86
C LEU A 77 7.87 16.30 -1.51
N SER A 78 6.83 15.54 -1.89
CA SER A 78 5.67 16.06 -2.63
C SER A 78 4.56 16.64 -1.74
N ASP A 79 4.77 16.76 -0.42
CA ASP A 79 3.77 17.22 0.53
C ASP A 79 3.90 18.71 0.83
N GLU A 80 3.69 19.57 -0.17
CA GLU A 80 3.58 21.04 -0.03
C GLU A 80 4.69 21.65 0.85
N GLY A 81 5.93 21.25 0.60
CA GLY A 81 7.11 21.74 1.33
C GLY A 81 7.42 20.97 2.64
N LYS A 82 6.64 19.98 3.00
CA LYS A 82 6.93 19.09 4.14
C LYS A 82 7.62 17.83 3.68
N ILE A 83 8.65 17.42 4.40
CA ILE A 83 9.32 16.13 4.18
C ILE A 83 8.56 15.06 4.96
N LYS A 84 8.04 14.04 4.26
CA LYS A 84 7.45 12.85 4.89
C LYS A 84 8.46 11.71 4.91
N MET A 85 8.86 11.25 6.09
CA MET A 85 9.54 9.98 6.23
C MET A 85 8.53 8.86 5.98
N LEU A 86 8.75 8.06 4.95
CA LEU A 86 7.87 6.96 4.58
C LEU A 86 8.32 5.64 5.19
N ASP A 87 9.53 5.20 4.87
CA ASP A 87 10.13 3.99 5.41
C ASP A 87 11.41 4.36 6.18
N ALA A 88 11.60 3.79 7.36
CA ALA A 88 12.82 3.86 8.14
C ALA A 88 12.89 2.63 9.02
N TYR A 89 13.56 1.57 8.53
CA TYR A 89 13.59 0.29 9.24
C TYR A 89 14.90 -0.46 9.06
N THR A 90 15.14 -1.35 10.01
CA THR A 90 16.15 -2.41 9.92
C THR A 90 15.43 -3.76 9.79
N GLN A 91 15.93 -4.59 8.89
CA GLN A 91 15.42 -5.94 8.67
C GLN A 91 16.52 -6.96 8.93
N LEU A 92 16.22 -7.93 9.78
CA LEU A 92 17.07 -9.06 10.09
C LEU A 92 16.58 -10.29 9.33
N THR A 93 17.52 -11.02 8.73
CA THR A 93 17.25 -12.28 8.01
C THR A 93 18.14 -13.38 8.62
N PRO A 94 17.83 -13.85 9.85
CA PRO A 94 18.70 -14.76 10.60
C PRO A 94 18.86 -16.13 9.94
N ILE A 95 17.84 -16.57 9.22
CA ILE A 95 17.85 -17.80 8.40
C ILE A 95 17.17 -17.50 7.06
N THR A 96 17.44 -18.33 6.07
CA THR A 96 16.81 -18.23 4.74
C THR A 96 15.29 -18.20 4.88
N ASN A 97 14.65 -17.32 4.13
CA ASN A 97 13.20 -17.13 4.06
C ASN A 97 12.52 -16.56 5.32
N LEU A 98 13.22 -16.33 6.42
CA LEU A 98 12.68 -15.68 7.62
C LEU A 98 13.22 -14.26 7.71
N ASN A 99 12.33 -13.29 7.84
CA ASN A 99 12.71 -11.90 8.07
C ASN A 99 11.94 -11.30 9.25
N PHE A 100 12.65 -10.49 10.01
CA PHE A 100 12.13 -9.70 11.11
C PHE A 100 12.46 -8.24 10.84
N THR A 101 11.46 -7.38 10.78
CA THR A 101 11.65 -5.96 10.45
C THR A 101 11.15 -5.10 11.60
N LEU A 102 11.95 -4.12 12.01
CA LEU A 102 11.62 -3.16 13.07
C LEU A 102 11.80 -1.74 12.53
N GLY A 103 10.82 -0.89 12.78
CA GLY A 103 10.84 0.53 12.41
C GLY A 103 9.54 0.97 11.74
N GLN A 104 9.63 2.05 10.97
CA GLN A 104 8.51 2.54 10.16
C GLN A 104 8.51 1.86 8.80
N MET A 105 7.42 1.19 8.47
CA MET A 105 7.32 0.40 7.24
C MET A 105 5.88 0.33 6.72
N ARG A 106 5.70 -0.24 5.54
CA ARG A 106 4.38 -0.58 5.04
C ARG A 106 3.76 -1.68 5.87
N VAL A 107 2.51 -1.46 6.25
CA VAL A 107 1.70 -2.48 6.92
C VAL A 107 1.36 -3.58 5.91
N PRO A 108 1.56 -4.87 6.22
CA PRO A 108 1.26 -5.97 5.30
C PRO A 108 -0.26 -6.18 5.16
N PHE A 109 -0.88 -5.39 4.31
CA PHE A 109 -2.32 -5.39 4.07
C PHE A 109 -2.63 -5.00 2.62
N THR A 110 -3.65 -5.60 1.99
CA THR A 110 -4.14 -5.39 0.63
C THR A 110 -3.09 -5.60 -0.48
N ILE A 111 -3.50 -5.49 -1.75
CA ILE A 111 -2.62 -5.55 -2.92
C ILE A 111 -2.29 -4.13 -3.38
N ASP A 112 -3.31 -3.32 -3.79
CA ASP A 112 -3.06 -2.02 -4.42
C ASP A 112 -2.45 -1.00 -3.45
N ALA A 113 -2.86 -0.96 -2.17
CA ALA A 113 -2.25 -0.07 -1.19
C ALA A 113 -0.77 -0.38 -0.95
N HIS A 114 -0.38 -1.65 -1.12
CA HIS A 114 0.99 -2.11 -0.93
C HIS A 114 1.90 -1.85 -2.16
N ARG A 115 1.35 -1.49 -3.33
CA ARG A 115 2.14 -1.15 -4.52
C ARG A 115 2.92 0.14 -4.34
N SER A 116 4.16 0.12 -4.78
CA SER A 116 4.97 1.33 -4.90
C SER A 116 4.47 2.22 -6.04
N PRO A 117 4.72 3.54 -6.02
CA PRO A 117 4.23 4.45 -7.07
C PRO A 117 4.61 4.05 -8.49
N HIS A 118 5.80 3.46 -8.68
CA HIS A 118 6.27 2.97 -9.97
C HIS A 118 5.64 1.64 -10.41
N GLN A 119 4.95 0.94 -9.50
CA GLN A 119 4.27 -0.33 -9.76
C GLN A 119 2.77 -0.15 -10.00
N GLN A 120 2.27 1.08 -9.91
CA GLN A 120 0.86 1.36 -10.15
C GLN A 120 0.55 1.32 -11.65
N TYR A 121 -0.57 0.70 -12.00
CA TYR A 121 -1.06 0.65 -13.37
C TYR A 121 -1.74 1.96 -13.77
N PHE A 122 -2.51 2.56 -12.86
CA PHE A 122 -3.28 3.78 -13.08
C PHE A 122 -2.63 5.00 -12.42
N ALA A 123 -2.90 6.19 -12.95
CA ALA A 123 -2.44 7.44 -12.36
C ALA A 123 -3.00 7.66 -10.95
N ASN A 124 -4.24 7.27 -10.70
CA ASN A 124 -4.85 7.32 -9.38
C ASN A 124 -5.07 5.91 -8.80
N ARG A 125 -4.96 5.79 -7.48
CA ARG A 125 -5.19 4.53 -6.76
C ARG A 125 -6.67 4.14 -6.75
N SER A 126 -6.94 2.85 -6.49
CA SER A 126 -8.28 2.33 -6.19
C SER A 126 -8.87 2.98 -4.94
N PHE A 127 -10.17 2.83 -4.74
CA PHE A 127 -10.81 3.25 -3.49
C PHE A 127 -10.31 2.42 -2.30
N ILE A 128 -10.07 1.13 -2.47
CA ILE A 128 -9.46 0.26 -1.46
C ILE A 128 -8.16 0.89 -0.95
N ALA A 129 -7.24 1.22 -1.84
CA ALA A 129 -5.94 1.75 -1.47
C ALA A 129 -5.97 3.13 -0.82
N LYS A 130 -7.06 3.90 -1.02
CA LYS A 130 -7.25 5.20 -0.36
C LYS A 130 -7.82 5.07 1.04
N GLN A 131 -8.56 4.00 1.34
CA GLN A 131 -9.43 3.90 2.51
C GLN A 131 -9.03 2.79 3.49
N VAL A 132 -7.85 2.22 3.36
CA VAL A 132 -7.36 1.16 4.25
C VAL A 132 -6.72 1.66 5.55
N GLY A 133 -6.84 2.96 5.85
CA GLY A 133 -6.19 3.56 7.02
C GLY A 133 -4.69 3.77 6.81
N ASN A 134 -3.91 3.59 7.84
CA ASN A 134 -2.46 3.81 7.77
C ASN A 134 -1.79 2.75 6.89
N VAL A 135 -1.42 3.12 5.66
CA VAL A 135 -0.63 2.27 4.76
C VAL A 135 0.78 2.01 5.31
N ARG A 136 1.28 2.93 6.15
CA ARG A 136 2.56 2.82 6.87
C ARG A 136 2.38 3.16 8.33
N ASP A 137 3.12 2.45 9.16
CA ASP A 137 3.11 2.66 10.60
C ASP A 137 4.45 2.22 11.22
N VAL A 138 4.68 2.57 12.48
CA VAL A 138 5.83 2.15 13.26
C VAL A 138 5.48 0.87 14.00
N GLY A 139 6.31 -0.14 13.86
CA GLY A 139 6.06 -1.42 14.50
C GLY A 139 7.10 -2.47 14.14
N VAL A 140 6.69 -3.71 14.27
CA VAL A 140 7.50 -4.88 13.97
C VAL A 140 6.71 -5.84 13.09
N THR A 141 7.39 -6.44 12.11
CA THR A 141 6.83 -7.51 11.28
C THR A 141 7.71 -8.74 11.28
N LEU A 142 7.06 -9.88 11.17
CA LEU A 142 7.67 -11.17 10.89
C LEU A 142 7.17 -11.66 9.54
N GLY A 143 8.09 -12.02 8.65
CA GLY A 143 7.79 -12.58 7.34
C GLY A 143 8.46 -13.93 7.16
N TYR A 144 7.75 -14.88 6.56
CA TYR A 144 8.27 -16.18 6.21
C TYR A 144 7.81 -16.63 4.84
N THR A 145 8.74 -17.18 4.05
CA THR A 145 8.42 -17.74 2.73
C THR A 145 8.56 -19.27 2.76
N LEU A 146 7.45 -19.95 2.49
CA LEU A 146 7.36 -21.40 2.33
C LEU A 146 7.41 -21.77 0.85
N ASN A 147 8.02 -22.92 0.53
CA ASN A 147 8.00 -23.52 -0.82
C ASN A 147 7.34 -24.90 -0.73
N CYS A 148 6.04 -24.97 -0.99
CA CYS A 148 5.25 -26.20 -0.97
C CYS A 148 4.80 -26.56 -2.40
N GLY A 149 5.76 -26.71 -3.34
CA GLY A 149 5.46 -26.84 -4.77
C GLY A 149 5.23 -25.50 -5.49
N PHE A 150 4.89 -24.46 -4.75
CA PHE A 150 4.85 -23.06 -5.16
C PHE A 150 5.18 -22.17 -3.95
N PRO A 151 5.65 -20.93 -4.16
CA PRO A 151 5.96 -20.01 -3.07
C PRO A 151 4.69 -19.54 -2.34
N ILE A 152 4.75 -19.56 -0.99
CA ILE A 152 3.74 -18.96 -0.11
C ILE A 152 4.47 -17.97 0.79
N ARG A 153 4.09 -16.70 0.76
CA ARG A 153 4.64 -15.66 1.62
C ARG A 153 3.65 -15.31 2.72
N LEU A 154 4.07 -15.47 3.96
CA LEU A 154 3.30 -15.12 5.14
C LEU A 154 3.95 -13.94 5.82
N GLU A 155 3.16 -12.93 6.18
CA GLU A 155 3.61 -11.75 6.91
C GLU A 155 2.62 -11.45 8.03
N ALA A 156 3.13 -11.12 9.21
CA ALA A 156 2.34 -10.65 10.34
C ALA A 156 3.08 -9.51 11.03
N GLY A 157 2.35 -8.55 11.58
CA GLY A 157 2.95 -7.41 12.26
C GLY A 157 2.06 -6.80 13.33
N ILE A 158 2.72 -6.13 14.25
CA ILE A 158 2.09 -5.31 15.29
C ILE A 158 2.63 -3.89 15.17
N PHE A 159 1.75 -2.91 15.38
CA PHE A 159 2.01 -1.51 15.07
C PHE A 159 1.43 -0.59 16.12
N ASN A 160 2.01 0.60 16.26
CA ASN A 160 1.54 1.60 17.21
C ASN A 160 0.14 2.17 16.85
N GLY A 161 -0.16 2.34 15.56
CA GLY A 161 -1.34 3.09 15.10
C GLY A 161 -1.10 4.58 14.93
N SER A 162 0.14 5.06 15.11
CA SER A 162 0.50 6.48 14.95
C SER A 162 0.58 6.93 13.49
N GLY A 163 0.66 5.98 12.56
CA GLY A 163 0.90 6.29 11.14
C GLY A 163 2.28 6.90 10.90
N LEU A 164 2.34 7.92 10.04
CA LEU A 164 3.59 8.61 9.66
C LEU A 164 3.99 9.73 10.61
N THR A 165 3.10 10.17 11.49
CA THR A 165 3.28 11.34 12.34
C THR A 165 3.04 10.99 13.80
N ASN A 166 3.40 11.92 14.70
CA ASN A 166 3.14 11.79 16.14
C ASN A 166 3.75 10.54 16.79
N GLN A 167 4.88 10.05 16.28
CA GLN A 167 5.53 8.85 16.82
C GLN A 167 6.23 9.14 18.16
N LYS A 168 6.76 10.36 18.29
CA LYS A 168 7.40 10.81 19.52
C LYS A 168 6.34 10.98 20.60
N ASP A 169 6.58 10.39 21.75
CA ASP A 169 5.66 10.39 22.88
C ASP A 169 4.28 9.76 22.63
N PHE A 170 4.15 8.94 21.58
CA PHE A 170 2.93 8.19 21.28
C PHE A 170 2.86 6.91 22.14
N TRP A 171 2.33 7.05 23.33
CA TRP A 171 2.11 5.92 24.23
C TRP A 171 0.69 5.38 24.03
N THR A 172 0.55 4.09 23.77
CA THR A 172 -0.74 3.45 23.53
C THR A 172 -0.84 2.08 24.18
N ASN A 173 -2.03 1.76 24.67
CA ASN A 173 -2.42 0.41 25.08
C ASN A 173 -3.24 -0.30 23.97
N ASN A 174 -3.49 0.36 22.86
CA ASN A 174 -4.24 -0.14 21.71
C ASN A 174 -3.29 -0.42 20.54
N ILE A 175 -2.76 -1.64 20.51
CA ILE A 175 -1.89 -2.08 19.43
C ILE A 175 -2.74 -2.44 18.21
N ASN A 176 -2.33 -1.93 17.04
CA ASN A 176 -2.81 -2.37 15.74
C ASN A 176 -2.07 -3.64 15.32
N TYR A 177 -2.72 -4.51 14.55
CA TYR A 177 -2.07 -5.69 13.98
C TYR A 177 -2.52 -5.92 12.55
N SER A 178 -1.69 -6.59 11.79
CA SER A 178 -1.98 -6.98 10.42
C SER A 178 -1.36 -8.33 10.09
N THR A 179 -2.04 -9.07 9.21
CA THR A 179 -1.56 -10.34 8.66
C THR A 179 -1.82 -10.37 7.17
N LYS A 180 -0.91 -10.98 6.41
CA LYS A 180 -1.03 -11.14 4.96
C LYS A 180 -0.45 -12.49 4.53
N ALA A 181 -1.19 -13.22 3.72
CA ALA A 181 -0.76 -14.45 3.07
C ALA A 181 -0.85 -14.29 1.54
N GLN A 182 0.23 -14.58 0.84
CA GLN A 182 0.30 -14.53 -0.62
C GLN A 182 0.69 -15.89 -1.16
N PHE A 183 -0.08 -16.40 -2.12
CA PHE A 183 0.10 -17.69 -2.76
C PHE A 183 0.45 -17.45 -4.23
N PHE A 184 1.64 -17.84 -4.66
CA PHE A 184 2.15 -17.63 -6.01
C PHE A 184 2.03 -18.92 -6.81
N PHE A 185 0.86 -19.20 -7.34
CA PHE A 185 0.60 -20.41 -8.10
C PHE A 185 1.31 -20.43 -9.46
N PRO A 186 1.58 -21.62 -10.02
CA PRO A 186 2.11 -21.76 -11.38
C PRO A 186 1.22 -21.04 -12.41
N ARG A 187 1.83 -20.74 -13.57
CA ARG A 187 1.18 -20.11 -14.73
C ARG A 187 0.66 -18.68 -14.48
N GLY A 188 1.18 -18.00 -13.45
CA GLY A 188 0.90 -16.56 -13.21
C GLY A 188 -0.34 -16.24 -12.39
N PHE A 189 -1.02 -17.23 -11.81
CA PHE A 189 -2.11 -17.00 -10.86
C PHE A 189 -1.58 -16.74 -9.45
N ASN A 190 -2.21 -15.79 -8.76
CA ASN A 190 -1.83 -15.41 -7.41
C ASN A 190 -3.08 -15.10 -6.58
N LEU A 191 -3.05 -15.51 -5.32
CA LEU A 191 -4.07 -15.21 -4.32
C LEU A 191 -3.42 -14.45 -3.17
N THR A 192 -4.07 -13.40 -2.71
CA THR A 192 -3.69 -12.65 -1.50
C THR A 192 -4.86 -12.63 -0.55
N LEU A 193 -4.61 -12.97 0.71
CA LEU A 193 -5.57 -12.85 1.81
C LEU A 193 -4.91 -12.01 2.89
N SER A 194 -5.63 -11.03 3.42
CA SER A 194 -5.09 -10.19 4.48
C SER A 194 -6.16 -9.73 5.47
N ALA A 195 -5.73 -9.44 6.70
CA ALA A 195 -6.58 -8.89 7.74
C ALA A 195 -5.80 -7.84 8.53
N GLN A 196 -6.49 -6.77 8.93
CA GLN A 196 -5.91 -5.69 9.73
C GLN A 196 -6.92 -5.18 10.75
N LYS A 197 -6.43 -4.96 11.98
CA LYS A 197 -7.13 -4.17 13.00
C LYS A 197 -6.46 -2.81 13.12
N ILE A 198 -7.26 -1.75 13.06
CA ILE A 198 -6.84 -0.39 13.38
C ILE A 198 -7.78 0.22 14.43
N LYS A 199 -7.32 1.27 15.09
CA LYS A 199 -8.15 2.10 15.97
C LYS A 199 -7.83 3.57 15.68
N PRO A 200 -8.42 4.14 14.63
CA PRO A 200 -8.08 5.49 14.17
C PRO A 200 -8.49 6.58 15.17
N ASP A 201 -9.52 6.36 15.95
CA ASP A 201 -9.97 7.24 17.03
C ASP A 201 -10.43 6.42 18.23
N GLN A 202 -11.69 6.40 18.56
CA GLN A 202 -12.23 5.66 19.72
C GLN A 202 -12.74 4.26 19.33
N ILE A 203 -13.05 4.05 18.06
CA ILE A 203 -13.64 2.81 17.54
C ILE A 203 -12.59 1.94 16.89
N SER A 204 -12.56 0.66 17.27
CA SER A 204 -11.76 -0.34 16.56
C SER A 204 -12.44 -0.73 15.25
N VAL A 205 -11.64 -0.83 14.19
CA VAL A 205 -12.07 -1.24 12.86
C VAL A 205 -11.29 -2.49 12.46
N MET A 206 -12.01 -3.56 12.15
CA MET A 206 -11.47 -4.78 11.57
C MET A 206 -11.66 -4.73 10.07
N MET A 207 -10.61 -5.05 9.33
CA MET A 207 -10.63 -5.09 7.88
C MET A 207 -10.15 -6.45 7.39
N TYR A 208 -10.85 -6.98 6.41
CA TYR A 208 -10.53 -8.25 5.74
C TYR A 208 -10.45 -7.99 4.25
N ASP A 209 -9.42 -8.52 3.63
CA ASP A 209 -9.16 -8.30 2.22
C ASP A 209 -8.80 -9.62 1.53
N ALA A 210 -9.33 -9.80 0.34
CA ALA A 210 -9.04 -10.94 -0.52
C ALA A 210 -8.87 -10.46 -1.96
N GLY A 211 -7.76 -10.82 -2.58
CA GLY A 211 -7.49 -10.45 -3.96
C GLY A 211 -6.88 -11.59 -4.76
N VAL A 212 -7.29 -11.70 -6.01
CA VAL A 212 -6.75 -12.65 -6.99
C VAL A 212 -6.22 -11.86 -8.17
N TYR A 213 -5.02 -12.22 -8.64
CA TYR A 213 -4.52 -11.66 -9.88
C TYR A 213 -3.85 -12.72 -10.76
N TYR A 214 -3.92 -12.48 -12.06
CA TYR A 214 -3.22 -13.22 -13.10
C TYR A 214 -2.19 -12.30 -13.75
N HIS A 215 -0.94 -12.76 -13.83
CA HIS A 215 0.13 -12.02 -14.49
C HIS A 215 0.97 -12.95 -15.34
N ALA A 216 0.68 -13.04 -16.64
CA ALA A 216 1.46 -13.78 -17.62
C ALA A 216 1.11 -13.36 -19.05
N HIS A 217 2.00 -13.61 -20.00
CA HIS A 217 1.80 -13.40 -21.45
C HIS A 217 1.37 -11.97 -21.81
N GLY A 218 1.87 -10.96 -21.10
CA GLY A 218 1.49 -9.56 -21.28
C GLY A 218 0.19 -9.15 -20.60
N TRP A 219 -0.60 -10.09 -20.09
CA TRP A 219 -1.81 -9.80 -19.35
C TRP A 219 -1.54 -9.57 -17.88
N HIS A 220 -2.20 -8.59 -17.31
CA HIS A 220 -2.45 -8.49 -15.88
C HIS A 220 -3.93 -8.23 -15.64
N ALA A 221 -4.59 -9.15 -14.97
CA ALA A 221 -5.98 -9.03 -14.54
C ALA A 221 -6.02 -9.23 -13.03
N GLU A 222 -6.75 -8.36 -12.31
CA GLU A 222 -6.81 -8.37 -10.85
C GLU A 222 -8.21 -8.04 -10.37
N VAL A 223 -8.61 -8.71 -9.30
CA VAL A 223 -9.82 -8.41 -8.54
C VAL A 223 -9.44 -8.43 -7.06
N GLU A 224 -9.76 -7.36 -6.35
CA GLU A 224 -9.52 -7.19 -4.92
C GLU A 224 -10.83 -6.76 -4.24
N TYR A 225 -11.16 -7.39 -3.12
CA TYR A 225 -12.34 -7.10 -2.33
C TYR A 225 -11.96 -6.84 -0.90
N LEU A 226 -12.46 -5.73 -0.32
CA LEU A 226 -12.25 -5.33 1.06
C LEU A 226 -13.59 -5.25 1.79
N TYR A 227 -13.63 -5.83 2.99
CA TYR A 227 -14.70 -5.66 3.96
C TYR A 227 -14.18 -5.01 5.23
N LYS A 228 -14.89 -3.95 5.73
CA LYS A 228 -14.58 -3.28 7.00
C LYS A 228 -15.74 -3.45 7.96
N HIS A 229 -15.43 -3.84 9.18
CA HIS A 229 -16.37 -3.98 10.28
C HIS A 229 -15.96 -3.06 11.43
N TYR A 230 -16.90 -2.26 11.93
CA TYR A 230 -16.70 -1.35 13.06
C TYR A 230 -17.16 -2.02 14.35
N ALA A 231 -16.35 -1.90 15.42
CA ALA A 231 -16.69 -2.45 16.72
C ALA A 231 -18.04 -1.88 17.22
N ASP A 232 -18.76 -2.68 18.01
CA ASP A 232 -20.04 -2.33 18.60
C ASP A 232 -21.13 -1.94 17.58
N ASN A 233 -20.96 -2.38 16.31
CA ASN A 233 -21.83 -2.00 15.19
C ASN A 233 -22.03 -0.47 15.09
N ALA A 234 -20.97 0.29 15.41
CA ALA A 234 -21.01 1.76 15.45
C ALA A 234 -21.21 2.38 14.06
N PHE A 235 -21.01 1.61 12.99
CA PHE A 235 -21.26 1.95 11.60
C PHE A 235 -21.57 0.69 10.80
N ASP A 236 -22.29 0.83 9.69
CA ASP A 236 -22.59 -0.27 8.80
C ASP A 236 -21.31 -0.86 8.19
N GLY A 237 -21.36 -2.14 7.85
CA GLY A 237 -20.25 -2.81 7.18
C GLY A 237 -19.91 -2.16 5.84
N VAL A 238 -18.63 -1.83 5.62
CA VAL A 238 -18.17 -1.19 4.37
C VAL A 238 -17.65 -2.25 3.42
N HIS A 239 -18.14 -2.20 2.20
CA HIS A 239 -17.73 -3.08 1.11
C HIS A 239 -17.01 -2.26 0.03
N ALA A 240 -15.85 -2.75 -0.42
CA ALA A 240 -15.14 -2.15 -1.54
C ALA A 240 -14.67 -3.23 -2.51
N LEU A 241 -14.67 -2.90 -3.79
CA LEU A 241 -14.21 -3.75 -4.89
C LEU A 241 -13.30 -2.94 -5.80
N ASP A 242 -12.18 -3.53 -6.20
CA ASP A 242 -11.33 -3.07 -7.31
C ASP A 242 -11.16 -4.22 -8.29
N ALA A 243 -11.45 -4.00 -9.56
CA ALA A 243 -11.28 -4.99 -10.61
C ALA A 243 -10.69 -4.31 -11.85
N PHE A 244 -9.57 -4.81 -12.35
CA PHE A 244 -8.96 -4.24 -13.54
C PHE A 244 -8.26 -5.25 -14.43
N VAL A 245 -8.05 -4.83 -15.67
CA VAL A 245 -7.26 -5.54 -16.66
C VAL A 245 -6.30 -4.58 -17.35
N ASN A 246 -5.10 -5.06 -17.62
CA ASN A 246 -4.05 -4.40 -18.39
C ASN A 246 -3.45 -5.41 -19.37
N TYR A 247 -3.11 -4.96 -20.58
CA TYR A 247 -2.45 -5.78 -21.57
C TYR A 247 -1.23 -5.07 -22.14
N ASP A 248 -0.05 -5.65 -21.97
CA ASP A 248 1.22 -5.11 -22.43
C ASP A 248 1.50 -5.52 -23.88
N ILE A 249 1.50 -4.57 -24.80
CA ILE A 249 1.82 -4.75 -26.22
C ILE A 249 3.22 -4.22 -26.47
N PRO A 250 4.23 -5.08 -26.74
CA PRO A 250 5.58 -4.62 -27.03
C PRO A 250 5.62 -3.79 -28.30
N LEU A 251 6.34 -2.68 -28.29
CA LEU A 251 6.56 -1.81 -29.41
C LEU A 251 8.01 -1.91 -29.92
N ARG A 252 8.18 -1.93 -31.25
CA ARG A 252 9.50 -1.93 -31.92
C ARG A 252 9.81 -0.53 -32.43
N ASN A 253 9.88 0.47 -31.52
CA ASN A 253 10.28 1.82 -31.92
C ASN A 253 11.41 2.37 -31.03
N LYS A 254 11.92 3.57 -31.37
CA LYS A 254 13.06 4.18 -30.67
C LYS A 254 12.69 4.84 -29.34
N PHE A 255 11.41 5.17 -29.14
CA PHE A 255 10.97 5.98 -28.00
C PHE A 255 10.25 5.16 -26.94
N PHE A 256 9.30 4.32 -27.37
CA PHE A 256 8.49 3.54 -26.44
C PHE A 256 8.76 2.04 -26.61
N THR A 257 8.91 1.34 -25.50
CA THR A 257 9.13 -0.10 -25.46
C THR A 257 7.83 -0.88 -25.47
N LYS A 258 6.77 -0.29 -24.93
CA LYS A 258 5.44 -0.90 -24.93
C LYS A 258 4.32 0.13 -24.84
N VAL A 259 3.11 -0.30 -25.26
CA VAL A 259 1.85 0.38 -25.00
C VAL A 259 0.92 -0.59 -24.26
N SER A 260 0.25 -0.10 -23.23
CA SER A 260 -0.59 -0.92 -22.37
C SER A 260 -1.99 -0.31 -22.23
N PRO A 261 -2.99 -0.74 -23.01
CA PRO A 261 -4.39 -0.43 -22.74
C PRO A 261 -4.83 -1.06 -21.41
N LEU A 262 -5.66 -0.34 -20.68
CA LEU A 262 -6.12 -0.74 -19.35
C LEU A 262 -7.53 -0.24 -19.04
N LEU A 263 -8.24 -1.02 -18.24
CA LEU A 263 -9.60 -0.72 -17.79
C LEU A 263 -9.75 -1.15 -16.35
N ARG A 264 -10.36 -0.29 -15.49
CA ARG A 264 -10.66 -0.59 -14.09
C ARG A 264 -12.09 -0.17 -13.75
N TYR A 265 -12.73 -0.99 -12.95
CA TYR A 265 -13.92 -0.66 -12.20
C TYR A 265 -13.61 -0.75 -10.72
N ASP A 266 -13.89 0.31 -9.97
CA ASP A 266 -13.83 0.29 -8.51
C ASP A 266 -15.12 0.83 -7.87
N TYR A 267 -15.47 0.25 -6.71
CA TYR A 267 -16.67 0.54 -5.94
C TYR A 267 -16.35 0.63 -4.46
N MET A 268 -17.03 1.49 -3.74
CA MET A 268 -17.04 1.55 -2.28
C MET A 268 -18.41 1.99 -1.78
N SER A 269 -18.94 1.30 -0.78
CA SER A 269 -20.13 1.72 -0.03
C SER A 269 -19.83 2.94 0.84
N ASP A 270 -20.82 3.49 1.53
CA ASP A 270 -20.63 4.57 2.51
C ASP A 270 -19.53 4.17 3.50
N HIS A 271 -18.63 5.11 3.76
CA HIS A 271 -17.40 4.88 4.51
C HIS A 271 -17.22 5.88 5.64
N SER A 272 -16.73 5.42 6.79
CA SER A 272 -16.31 6.24 7.92
C SER A 272 -14.83 5.98 8.27
N ASP A 273 -14.10 7.05 8.55
CA ASP A 273 -12.76 6.99 9.13
C ASP A 273 -12.76 6.71 10.64
N GLY A 274 -13.92 6.41 11.23
CA GLY A 274 -14.07 6.16 12.66
C GLY A 274 -14.21 7.44 13.50
N ILE A 275 -14.33 8.60 12.85
CA ILE A 275 -14.51 9.91 13.51
C ILE A 275 -15.98 10.08 13.90
N ARG A 276 -16.22 10.51 15.13
CA ARG A 276 -17.57 10.83 15.63
C ARG A 276 -17.97 12.27 15.31
N TYR A 277 -19.27 12.51 15.20
CA TYR A 277 -19.79 13.87 15.17
C TYR A 277 -19.53 14.57 16.50
N VAL A 278 -19.02 15.80 16.43
CA VAL A 278 -18.79 16.68 17.59
C VAL A 278 -19.88 17.74 17.60
N GLY A 279 -20.65 17.82 18.71
CA GLY A 279 -21.68 18.86 18.94
C GLY A 279 -23.11 18.43 18.61
N ASN A 280 -24.05 19.35 18.82
CA ASN A 280 -25.51 19.16 18.69
C ASN A 280 -25.98 19.23 17.22
N GLU A 281 -25.25 18.69 16.27
CA GLU A 281 -25.77 18.54 14.92
C GLU A 281 -26.87 17.46 14.94
N GLN A 282 -28.12 17.94 15.10
CA GLN A 282 -29.37 17.21 14.83
C GLN A 282 -29.39 15.72 15.23
N ASN A 283 -29.41 15.41 16.52
CA ASN A 283 -29.56 14.04 17.06
C ASN A 283 -28.47 13.01 16.66
N GLU A 284 -27.34 13.45 16.12
CA GLU A 284 -26.26 12.58 15.65
C GLU A 284 -25.04 12.54 16.57
N ALA A 285 -25.10 13.24 17.71
CA ALA A 285 -24.01 13.25 18.69
C ALA A 285 -23.61 11.82 19.08
N GLY A 286 -22.34 11.49 18.83
CA GLY A 286 -21.78 10.16 19.13
C GLY A 286 -21.89 9.14 18.02
N LYS A 287 -22.63 9.36 16.94
CA LYS A 287 -22.58 8.53 15.74
C LYS A 287 -21.31 8.77 14.94
N LEU A 288 -20.88 7.77 14.18
CA LEU A 288 -19.75 7.93 13.28
C LEU A 288 -20.13 8.76 12.05
N LYS A 289 -19.25 9.67 11.70
CA LYS A 289 -19.40 10.53 10.52
C LYS A 289 -19.17 9.73 9.23
N ILE A 290 -20.04 9.90 8.24
CA ILE A 290 -19.75 9.46 6.86
C ILE A 290 -18.65 10.37 6.31
N THR A 291 -17.47 9.82 6.03
CA THR A 291 -16.35 10.57 5.44
C THR A 291 -16.34 10.49 3.93
N ASP A 292 -16.89 9.41 3.36
CA ASP A 292 -17.05 9.19 1.93
C ASP A 292 -18.39 8.50 1.65
N TYR A 293 -19.15 9.04 0.71
CA TYR A 293 -20.39 8.44 0.24
C TYR A 293 -20.15 7.30 -0.74
N GLN A 294 -21.14 6.41 -0.84
CA GLN A 294 -21.16 5.29 -1.77
C GLN A 294 -20.97 5.78 -3.21
N ARG A 295 -20.01 5.19 -3.89
CA ARG A 295 -19.68 5.51 -5.26
C ARG A 295 -18.99 4.39 -5.99
N SER A 296 -19.04 4.45 -7.31
CA SER A 296 -18.20 3.65 -8.18
C SER A 296 -17.48 4.53 -9.20
N ARG A 297 -16.44 3.97 -9.77
CA ARG A 297 -15.65 4.64 -10.80
C ARG A 297 -15.26 3.66 -11.90
N LEU A 298 -15.43 4.07 -13.14
CA LEU A 298 -14.86 3.40 -14.30
C LEU A 298 -13.67 4.21 -14.79
N THR A 299 -12.51 3.56 -14.90
CA THR A 299 -11.29 4.19 -15.43
C THR A 299 -10.82 3.44 -16.65
N GLY A 300 -10.77 4.12 -17.80
CA GLY A 300 -10.16 3.61 -19.02
C GLY A 300 -8.92 4.40 -19.38
N GLY A 301 -7.96 3.77 -20.05
CA GLY A 301 -6.77 4.50 -20.44
C GLY A 301 -5.71 3.67 -21.15
N VAL A 302 -4.57 4.32 -21.34
CA VAL A 302 -3.39 3.72 -21.96
C VAL A 302 -2.13 4.22 -21.27
N THR A 303 -1.16 3.33 -21.11
CA THR A 303 0.19 3.66 -20.64
C THR A 303 1.20 3.44 -21.76
N LEU A 304 2.07 4.43 -22.00
CA LEU A 304 3.22 4.35 -22.88
C LEU A 304 4.47 4.23 -21.99
N SER A 305 5.25 3.18 -22.14
CA SER A 305 6.42 2.92 -21.29
C SER A 305 7.73 3.04 -22.05
N ILE A 306 8.74 3.54 -21.33
CA ILE A 306 10.15 3.61 -21.72
C ILE A 306 10.92 2.84 -20.63
N ASP A 307 11.62 1.76 -21.00
CA ASP A 307 12.29 0.89 -20.00
C ASP A 307 13.81 1.16 -19.87
N LYS A 308 14.40 1.92 -20.79
CA LYS A 308 15.85 2.20 -20.82
C LYS A 308 16.13 3.65 -21.18
N PRO A 309 17.15 4.32 -20.59
CA PRO A 309 18.03 3.84 -19.50
C PRO A 309 17.31 3.80 -18.13
N PHE A 310 16.22 4.55 -17.97
CA PHE A 310 15.37 4.60 -16.78
C PHE A 310 13.94 4.24 -17.13
N VAL A 311 13.21 3.70 -16.18
CA VAL A 311 11.78 3.42 -16.36
C VAL A 311 11.02 4.74 -16.35
N SER A 312 10.27 5.01 -17.41
CA SER A 312 9.36 6.15 -17.49
C SER A 312 8.05 5.75 -18.13
N ASP A 313 6.94 6.11 -17.49
CA ASP A 313 5.59 5.87 -17.99
C ASP A 313 4.88 7.19 -18.26
N ILE A 314 4.18 7.26 -19.38
CA ILE A 314 3.18 8.29 -19.66
C ILE A 314 1.82 7.60 -19.56
N ARG A 315 1.02 7.96 -18.55
CA ARG A 315 -0.30 7.41 -18.30
C ARG A 315 -1.37 8.41 -18.72
N LEU A 316 -2.26 7.97 -19.60
CA LEU A 316 -3.42 8.72 -20.06
C LEU A 316 -4.65 8.00 -19.57
N ASN A 317 -5.38 8.55 -18.62
CA ASN A 317 -6.56 7.96 -18.04
C ASN A 317 -7.77 8.88 -18.16
N TYR A 318 -8.95 8.30 -18.35
CA TYR A 318 -10.22 8.97 -18.14
C TYR A 318 -10.95 8.25 -16.99
N GLU A 319 -11.40 9.02 -15.99
CA GLU A 319 -12.12 8.54 -14.82
C GLU A 319 -13.56 9.05 -14.87
N LYS A 320 -14.53 8.13 -14.92
CA LYS A 320 -15.96 8.41 -14.81
C LYS A 320 -16.47 7.97 -13.45
N TYR A 321 -17.07 8.90 -12.70
CA TYR A 321 -17.60 8.65 -11.37
C TYR A 321 -19.12 8.52 -11.40
N PHE A 322 -19.65 7.61 -10.56
CA PHE A 322 -21.06 7.38 -10.36
C PHE A 322 -21.33 7.39 -8.85
N TYR A 323 -22.15 8.31 -8.40
CA TYR A 323 -22.56 8.41 -7.00
C TYR A 323 -23.94 7.80 -6.82
N ALA A 324 -24.13 6.99 -5.76
CA ALA A 324 -25.42 6.54 -5.33
C ALA A 324 -26.03 7.64 -4.45
N ASN A 325 -27.20 8.10 -4.81
CA ASN A 325 -27.93 9.15 -4.10
C ASN A 325 -27.27 10.55 -4.10
N SER A 326 -27.69 11.39 -3.18
CA SER A 326 -27.29 12.78 -3.01
C SER A 326 -25.92 13.01 -2.37
N GLY A 327 -25.00 12.03 -2.48
CA GLY A 327 -23.62 12.20 -2.00
C GLY A 327 -22.97 13.42 -2.65
N ILE A 328 -22.28 14.23 -1.86
CA ILE A 328 -21.52 15.37 -2.38
C ILE A 328 -20.12 14.84 -2.79
N PRO A 329 -19.76 14.92 -4.08
CA PRO A 329 -18.44 14.49 -4.52
C PRO A 329 -17.35 15.29 -3.81
N LYS A 330 -16.26 14.62 -3.46
CA LYS A 330 -15.03 15.32 -3.08
C LYS A 330 -14.51 16.10 -4.29
N THR A 331 -13.91 17.25 -4.07
CA THR A 331 -13.38 18.12 -5.13
C THR A 331 -12.46 17.38 -6.13
N SER A 332 -11.77 16.33 -5.69
CA SER A 332 -10.89 15.51 -6.53
C SER A 332 -11.57 14.30 -7.17
N GLU A 333 -12.87 14.07 -6.93
CA GLU A 333 -13.59 12.86 -7.36
C GLU A 333 -14.77 13.20 -8.29
N HIS A 334 -14.49 14.03 -9.30
CA HIS A 334 -15.33 14.32 -10.45
C HIS A 334 -14.79 13.63 -11.70
N ASP A 335 -15.63 13.50 -12.73
CA ASP A 335 -15.24 13.04 -14.04
C ASP A 335 -14.04 13.81 -14.58
N LYS A 336 -12.99 13.12 -14.96
CA LYS A 336 -11.76 13.80 -15.36
C LYS A 336 -10.86 13.03 -16.30
N PHE A 337 -10.13 13.79 -17.09
CA PHE A 337 -8.94 13.33 -17.79
C PHE A 337 -7.72 13.48 -16.88
N VAL A 338 -6.83 12.50 -16.91
CA VAL A 338 -5.56 12.53 -16.17
C VAL A 338 -4.43 12.19 -17.12
N ILE A 339 -3.42 13.05 -17.15
CA ILE A 339 -2.14 12.80 -17.82
C ILE A 339 -1.09 12.76 -16.72
N GLU A 340 -0.36 11.68 -16.62
CA GLU A 340 0.71 11.52 -15.65
C GLU A 340 2.01 11.13 -16.34
N ILE A 341 3.11 11.72 -15.90
CA ILE A 341 4.46 11.29 -16.25
C ILE A 341 5.12 10.77 -14.97
N MET A 342 5.57 9.53 -15.01
CA MET A 342 6.30 8.86 -13.95
C MET A 342 7.69 8.50 -14.43
N THR A 343 8.71 8.80 -13.65
CA THR A 343 10.10 8.40 -13.91
C THR A 343 10.68 7.77 -12.65
N ARG A 344 11.39 6.65 -12.82
CA ARG A 344 12.15 5.96 -11.79
C ARG A 344 13.60 5.79 -12.21
N PHE A 345 14.52 6.11 -11.31
CA PHE A 345 15.97 5.95 -11.44
C PHE A 345 16.59 5.32 -10.21
#